data_f6c6207cc017178c148644dd90d845ba
#
_entry.id   f6c6207cc017178c148644dd90d845ba
#
_cell.length_a   1.000
_cell.length_b   1.000
_cell.length_c   1.000
_cell.angle_alpha   90.00
_cell.angle_beta   90.00
_cell.angle_gamma   90.00
#
_symmetry.space_group_name_H-M   'P 1'
#
loop_
_entity.id
_entity.type
_entity.pdbx_description
1 polymer ?
#
loop_
_entity_poly.entity_id
_entity_poly.type
_entity_poly.pdbx_seq_one_letter_code
_entity_poly.pdbx_strand_id
1 'polypeptide(L)'
;MLEEIKLKYKITNIDLSKKEQFNIEFRKISPLSKIPAIIDHKNGLSFFQSGAILIYLAELSGKFYDTNNRNLINQWLMAQMGDIGPMLGQHHQFHHYNPGKSEFGEKRYFKISERIYKEL
;
A
#
# COMPACT_ATOMS: atom_id res chain seq x y z
N MET A 1 5.21 -5.32 9.08
CA MET A 1 4.55 -6.65 9.16
C MET A 1 5.55 -7.79 9.18
N LEU A 2 6.45 -7.95 8.22
CA LEU A 2 7.42 -9.06 8.20
C LEU A 2 8.26 -9.14 9.48
N GLU A 3 8.75 -8.01 9.98
CA GLU A 3 9.47 -7.92 11.26
C GLU A 3 8.58 -8.32 12.45
N GLU A 4 7.34 -7.83 12.50
CA GLU A 4 6.40 -8.12 13.60
C GLU A 4 6.03 -9.61 13.70
N ILE A 5 5.94 -10.29 12.57
CA ILE A 5 5.68 -11.74 12.54
C ILE A 5 6.97 -12.56 12.62
N LYS A 6 8.14 -11.92 12.63
CA LYS A 6 9.47 -12.54 12.66
C LYS A 6 9.71 -13.52 11.50
N LEU A 7 9.18 -13.20 10.33
CA LEU A 7 9.37 -13.99 9.12
C LEU A 7 10.71 -13.61 8.47
N LYS A 8 11.54 -14.59 8.14
CA LYS A 8 12.77 -14.35 7.37
C LYS A 8 12.42 -13.97 5.93
N TYR A 9 13.04 -12.93 5.42
CA TYR A 9 12.79 -12.44 4.06
C TYR A 9 14.08 -11.89 3.42
N LYS A 10 14.06 -11.76 2.11
CA LYS A 10 15.08 -11.08 1.30
C LYS A 10 14.45 -9.85 0.65
N ILE A 11 15.18 -8.73 0.65
CA ILE A 11 14.75 -7.53 -0.04
C ILE A 11 15.35 -7.51 -1.45
N THR A 12 14.50 -7.21 -2.43
CA THR A 12 14.92 -6.84 -3.78
C THR A 12 14.49 -5.40 -4.02
N ASN A 13 15.45 -4.51 -4.18
CA ASN A 13 15.18 -3.10 -4.45
C ASN A 13 14.71 -2.92 -5.90
N ILE A 14 13.69 -2.09 -6.08
CA ILE A 14 13.20 -1.63 -7.38
C ILE A 14 13.44 -0.13 -7.45
N ASP A 15 14.34 0.30 -8.31
CA ASP A 15 14.67 1.71 -8.49
C ASP A 15 13.61 2.40 -9.36
N LEU A 16 12.73 3.15 -8.68
CA LEU A 16 11.65 3.87 -9.36
C LEU A 16 12.17 5.01 -10.25
N SER A 17 13.33 5.59 -9.94
CA SER A 17 13.94 6.65 -10.74
C SER A 17 14.42 6.14 -12.09
N LYS A 18 14.85 4.87 -12.13
CA LYS A 18 15.22 4.15 -13.36
C LYS A 18 14.05 3.46 -14.04
N LYS A 19 12.83 3.64 -13.51
CA LYS A 19 11.61 3.04 -14.05
C LYS A 19 11.64 1.50 -14.05
N GLU A 20 12.38 0.87 -13.14
CA GLU A 20 12.50 -0.59 -13.05
C GLU A 20 11.17 -1.29 -12.76
N GLN A 21 10.20 -0.57 -12.16
CA GLN A 21 8.85 -1.10 -11.95
C GLN A 21 8.10 -1.43 -13.24
N PHE A 22 8.56 -0.95 -14.39
CA PHE A 22 7.99 -1.26 -15.70
C PHE A 22 8.68 -2.44 -16.39
N ASN A 23 9.72 -3.02 -15.78
CA ASN A 23 10.36 -4.22 -16.29
C ASN A 23 9.34 -5.36 -16.44
N ILE A 24 9.44 -6.11 -17.53
CA ILE A 24 8.51 -7.17 -17.87
C ILE A 24 8.46 -8.27 -16.78
N GLU A 25 9.60 -8.59 -16.17
CA GLU A 25 9.67 -9.61 -15.11
C GLU A 25 9.00 -9.10 -13.83
N PHE A 26 9.20 -7.83 -13.45
CA PHE A 26 8.50 -7.25 -12.32
C PHE A 26 6.98 -7.17 -12.54
N ARG A 27 6.55 -6.87 -13.76
CA ARG A 27 5.12 -6.80 -14.11
C ARG A 27 4.41 -8.15 -14.05
N LYS A 28 5.12 -9.27 -14.15
CA LYS A 28 4.54 -10.60 -13.91
C LYS A 28 4.06 -10.78 -12.47
N ILE A 29 4.73 -10.14 -11.51
CA ILE A 29 4.37 -10.22 -10.08
C ILE A 29 3.57 -9.01 -9.58
N SER A 30 3.70 -7.85 -10.24
CA SER A 30 2.94 -6.63 -9.96
C SER A 30 2.43 -6.00 -11.25
N PRO A 31 1.28 -6.44 -11.79
CA PRO A 31 0.75 -5.98 -13.07
C PRO A 31 0.52 -4.48 -13.16
N LEU A 32 0.26 -3.83 -12.03
CA LEU A 32 0.09 -2.37 -11.92
C LEU A 32 1.41 -1.60 -11.80
N SER A 33 2.56 -2.30 -11.90
CA SER A 33 3.90 -1.69 -11.83
C SER A 33 4.12 -0.89 -10.53
N LYS A 34 3.61 -1.41 -9.41
CA LYS A 34 3.72 -0.76 -8.09
C LYS A 34 4.40 -1.66 -7.07
N ILE A 35 5.12 -1.03 -6.16
CA ILE A 35 5.63 -1.64 -4.93
C ILE A 35 4.67 -1.31 -3.78
N PRO A 36 4.58 -2.18 -2.74
CA PRO A 36 5.29 -3.45 -2.59
C PRO A 36 4.70 -4.59 -3.42
N ALA A 37 5.52 -5.59 -3.69
CA ALA A 37 5.12 -6.91 -4.13
C ALA A 37 5.95 -7.95 -3.37
N ILE A 38 5.42 -9.14 -3.15
CA ILE A 38 6.13 -10.24 -2.50
C ILE A 38 6.02 -11.53 -3.31
N ILE A 39 7.00 -12.41 -3.15
CA ILE A 39 6.97 -13.79 -3.65
C ILE A 39 7.18 -14.70 -2.44
N ASP A 40 6.26 -15.61 -2.19
CA ASP A 40 6.47 -16.68 -1.23
C ASP A 40 7.14 -17.86 -1.91
N HIS A 41 8.43 -18.04 -1.62
CA HIS A 41 9.24 -19.10 -2.23
C HIS A 41 8.86 -20.52 -1.75
N LYS A 42 8.03 -20.67 -0.72
CA LYS A 42 7.57 -22.00 -0.28
C LYS A 42 6.49 -22.58 -1.18
N ASN A 43 5.63 -21.72 -1.71
CA ASN A 43 4.49 -22.13 -2.53
C ASN A 43 4.48 -21.53 -3.94
N GLY A 44 5.44 -20.65 -4.26
CA GLY A 44 5.56 -19.99 -5.56
C GLY A 44 4.55 -18.89 -5.82
N LEU A 45 3.73 -18.51 -4.83
CA LEU A 45 2.71 -17.47 -5.00
C LEU A 45 3.33 -16.07 -4.93
N SER A 46 2.83 -15.18 -5.77
CA SER A 46 3.17 -13.77 -5.74
C SER A 46 1.95 -12.93 -5.35
N PHE A 47 2.21 -11.86 -4.60
CA PHE A 47 1.17 -10.94 -4.15
C PHE A 47 1.60 -9.50 -4.44
N PHE A 48 0.69 -8.72 -4.93
CA PHE A 48 0.79 -7.27 -5.06
C PHE A 48 -0.39 -6.63 -4.31
N GLN A 49 -0.40 -5.30 -4.14
CA GLN A 49 -1.30 -4.55 -3.27
C GLN A 49 -0.98 -4.75 -1.79
N SER A 50 -0.58 -3.68 -1.13
CA SER A 50 -0.14 -3.73 0.28
C SER A 50 -1.19 -4.31 1.23
N GLY A 51 -2.48 -4.02 1.02
CA GLY A 51 -3.56 -4.58 1.81
C GLY A 51 -3.68 -6.10 1.67
N ALA A 52 -3.60 -6.63 0.44
CA ALA A 52 -3.64 -8.06 0.19
C ALA A 52 -2.42 -8.78 0.78
N ILE A 53 -1.24 -8.16 0.68
CA ILE A 53 0.00 -8.66 1.29
C ILE A 53 -0.14 -8.74 2.81
N LEU A 54 -0.73 -7.71 3.46
CA LEU A 54 -0.94 -7.71 4.91
C LEU A 54 -1.88 -8.83 5.34
N ILE A 55 -2.98 -9.05 4.64
CA ILE A 55 -3.91 -10.14 4.91
C ILE A 55 -3.20 -11.50 4.78
N TYR A 56 -2.52 -11.73 3.67
CA TYR A 56 -1.78 -12.97 3.43
C TYR A 56 -0.78 -13.28 4.54
N LEU A 57 0.05 -12.30 4.91
CA LEU A 57 1.06 -12.47 5.96
C LEU A 57 0.44 -12.68 7.34
N ALA A 58 -0.70 -12.04 7.60
CA ALA A 58 -1.43 -12.20 8.85
C ALA A 58 -2.03 -13.61 8.95
N GLU A 59 -2.66 -14.11 7.90
CA GLU A 59 -3.18 -15.49 7.84
C GLU A 59 -2.06 -16.52 7.95
N LEU A 60 -0.94 -16.32 7.23
CA LEU A 60 0.23 -17.20 7.29
C LEU A 60 0.82 -17.31 8.70
N SER A 61 0.82 -16.23 9.46
CA SER A 61 1.40 -16.17 10.80
C SER A 61 0.42 -16.46 11.94
N GLY A 62 -0.88 -16.42 11.67
CA GLY A 62 -1.93 -16.47 12.69
C GLY A 62 -1.98 -15.24 13.60
N LYS A 63 -1.39 -14.11 13.18
CA LYS A 63 -1.29 -12.88 13.97
C LYS A 63 -2.02 -11.73 13.28
N PHE A 64 -2.55 -10.79 14.08
CA PHE A 64 -3.16 -9.54 13.63
C PHE A 64 -4.44 -9.65 12.80
N TYR A 65 -4.98 -10.85 12.58
CA TYR A 65 -6.17 -11.08 11.75
C TYR A 65 -7.04 -12.18 12.35
N ASP A 66 -7.43 -12.00 13.61
CA ASP A 66 -8.26 -12.97 14.33
C ASP A 66 -9.72 -12.96 13.83
N THR A 67 -10.40 -14.09 14.03
CA THR A 67 -11.77 -14.29 13.53
C THR A 67 -12.77 -13.32 14.14
N ASN A 68 -12.60 -12.93 15.40
CA ASN A 68 -13.55 -12.08 16.12
C ASN A 68 -13.51 -10.63 15.62
N ASN A 69 -12.33 -10.16 15.23
CA ASN A 69 -12.11 -8.79 14.77
C ASN A 69 -11.96 -8.66 13.24
N ARG A 70 -12.07 -9.76 12.50
CA ARG A 70 -11.82 -9.79 11.04
C ARG A 70 -12.60 -8.73 10.28
N ASN A 71 -13.88 -8.55 10.57
CA ASN A 71 -14.71 -7.56 9.87
C ASN A 71 -14.25 -6.13 10.16
N LEU A 72 -13.91 -5.82 11.40
CA LEU A 72 -13.40 -4.50 11.78
C LEU A 72 -12.03 -4.23 11.14
N ILE A 73 -11.14 -5.22 11.16
CA ILE A 73 -9.82 -5.11 10.49
C ILE A 73 -9.99 -4.85 9.00
N ASN A 74 -10.90 -5.57 8.34
CA ASN A 74 -11.19 -5.37 6.91
C ASN A 74 -11.75 -3.98 6.63
N GLN A 75 -12.65 -3.45 7.46
CA GLN A 75 -13.18 -2.10 7.30
C GLN A 75 -12.05 -1.06 7.33
N TRP A 76 -11.18 -1.12 8.34
CA TRP A 76 -10.07 -0.19 8.46
C TRP A 76 -9.02 -0.36 7.37
N LEU A 77 -8.77 -1.61 6.95
CA LEU A 77 -7.86 -1.88 5.85
C LEU A 77 -8.40 -1.34 4.53
N MET A 78 -9.70 -1.50 4.28
CA MET A 78 -10.33 -0.95 3.07
C MET A 78 -10.41 0.58 3.12
N ALA A 79 -10.66 1.19 4.28
CA ALA A 79 -10.58 2.63 4.47
C ALA A 79 -9.17 3.16 4.15
N GLN A 80 -8.12 2.45 4.63
CA GLN A 80 -6.74 2.79 4.26
C GLN A 80 -6.52 2.71 2.75
N MET A 81 -6.98 1.63 2.09
CA MET A 81 -6.73 1.41 0.66
C MET A 81 -7.58 2.29 -0.26
N GLY A 82 -8.84 2.57 0.13
CA GLY A 82 -9.78 3.33 -0.69
C GLY A 82 -9.76 4.84 -0.44
N ASP A 83 -9.55 5.24 0.79
CA ASP A 83 -9.71 6.64 1.21
C ASP A 83 -8.40 7.26 1.69
N ILE A 84 -7.85 6.77 2.80
CA ILE A 84 -6.72 7.44 3.50
C ILE A 84 -5.50 7.52 2.60
N GLY A 85 -4.98 6.37 2.16
CA GLY A 85 -3.78 6.29 1.34
C GLY A 85 -3.90 7.08 0.03
N PRO A 86 -4.92 6.86 -0.79
CA PRO A 86 -5.11 7.58 -2.04
C PRO A 86 -5.28 9.08 -1.85
N MET A 87 -6.06 9.54 -0.88
CA MET A 87 -6.32 10.97 -0.71
C MET A 87 -5.10 11.72 -0.18
N LEU A 88 -4.39 11.16 0.80
CA LEU A 88 -3.12 11.73 1.28
C LEU A 88 -2.06 11.71 0.17
N GLY A 89 -2.03 10.66 -0.65
CA GLY A 89 -1.17 10.57 -1.82
C GLY A 89 -1.44 11.67 -2.85
N GLN A 90 -2.72 11.97 -3.12
CA GLN A 90 -3.09 13.08 -4.01
C GLN A 90 -2.73 14.43 -3.39
N HIS A 91 -2.94 14.63 -2.09
CA HIS A 91 -2.47 15.85 -1.42
C HIS A 91 -0.96 16.03 -1.62
N HIS A 92 -0.18 14.98 -1.39
CA HIS A 92 1.27 15.01 -1.59
C HIS A 92 1.64 15.30 -3.06
N GLN A 93 0.91 14.72 -4.01
CA GLN A 93 1.10 14.94 -5.44
C GLN A 93 0.92 16.40 -5.85
N PHE A 94 -0.15 17.04 -5.39
CA PHE A 94 -0.44 18.43 -5.76
C PHE A 94 0.37 19.45 -4.95
N HIS A 95 0.54 19.21 -3.65
CA HIS A 95 1.19 20.16 -2.76
C HIS A 95 2.72 20.09 -2.78
N HIS A 96 3.29 18.89 -2.93
CA HIS A 96 4.74 18.67 -2.85
C HIS A 96 5.40 18.50 -4.21
N TYR A 97 4.88 17.60 -5.05
CA TYR A 97 5.51 17.34 -6.36
C TYR A 97 5.14 18.34 -7.46
N ASN A 98 3.97 18.93 -7.39
CA ASN A 98 3.47 19.85 -8.42
C ASN A 98 2.84 21.12 -7.82
N PRO A 99 3.55 21.84 -6.94
CA PRO A 99 2.99 23.04 -6.31
C PRO A 99 2.66 24.10 -7.36
N GLY A 100 1.52 24.76 -7.19
CA GLY A 100 1.04 25.82 -8.09
C GLY A 100 0.52 25.36 -9.45
N LYS A 101 0.53 24.03 -9.74
CA LYS A 101 0.01 23.52 -11.02
C LYS A 101 -1.51 23.42 -11.08
N SER A 102 -2.17 23.32 -9.93
CA SER A 102 -3.64 23.25 -9.83
C SER A 102 -4.09 23.74 -8.46
N GLU A 103 -4.50 24.99 -8.38
CA GLU A 103 -5.05 25.55 -7.15
C GLU A 103 -6.29 24.78 -6.65
N PHE A 104 -7.14 24.32 -7.57
CA PHE A 104 -8.29 23.47 -7.24
C PHE A 104 -7.85 22.15 -6.63
N GLY A 105 -6.88 21.47 -7.22
CA GLY A 105 -6.36 20.19 -6.71
C GLY A 105 -5.73 20.35 -5.32
N GLU A 106 -4.88 21.36 -5.14
CA GLU A 106 -4.24 21.66 -3.86
C GLU A 106 -5.28 21.91 -2.77
N LYS A 107 -6.24 22.82 -2.98
CA LYS A 107 -7.30 23.13 -2.02
C LYS A 107 -8.20 21.94 -1.72
N ARG A 108 -8.59 21.18 -2.76
CA ARG A 108 -9.46 20.00 -2.60
C ARG A 108 -8.81 18.95 -1.72
N TYR A 109 -7.61 18.52 -2.08
CA TYR A 109 -6.95 17.42 -1.37
C TYR A 109 -6.42 17.83 -0.01
N PHE A 110 -6.06 19.09 0.19
CA PHE A 110 -5.78 19.62 1.53
C PHE A 110 -6.99 19.48 2.47
N LYS A 111 -8.18 19.93 2.04
CA LYS A 111 -9.41 19.81 2.85
C LYS A 111 -9.78 18.36 3.15
N ILE A 112 -9.61 17.45 2.18
CA ILE A 112 -9.88 16.03 2.38
C ILE A 112 -8.88 15.45 3.40
N SER A 113 -7.61 15.77 3.29
CA SER A 113 -6.57 15.32 4.23
C SER A 113 -6.81 15.85 5.64
N GLU A 114 -7.16 17.13 5.77
CA GLU A 114 -7.51 17.75 7.05
C GLU A 114 -8.70 17.02 7.72
N ARG A 115 -9.74 16.70 6.95
CA ARG A 115 -10.89 15.93 7.44
C ARG A 115 -10.46 14.55 7.92
N ILE A 116 -9.69 13.80 7.14
CA ILE A 116 -9.20 12.48 7.51
C ILE A 116 -8.48 12.53 8.86
N TYR A 117 -7.56 13.48 9.05
CA TYR A 117 -6.83 13.61 10.32
C TYR A 117 -7.68 14.07 11.51
N LYS A 118 -8.83 14.69 11.27
CA LYS A 118 -9.76 15.08 12.33
C LYS A 118 -10.69 13.95 12.77
N GLU A 119 -10.93 12.99 11.88
CA GLU A 119 -11.87 11.88 12.10
C GLU A 119 -11.19 10.58 12.54
N LEU A 120 -9.85 10.49 12.45
CA LEU A 120 -9.03 9.38 12.94
C LEU A 120 -8.53 9.60 14.36
#